data_631494cd940ce497d62538bc8ee69928
#
_entry.id   631494cd940ce497d62538bc8ee69928
#
_cell.length_a   1.000
_cell.length_b   1.000
_cell.length_c   1.000
_cell.angle_alpha   90.00
_cell.angle_beta   90.00
_cell.angle_gamma   90.00
#
_symmetry.space_group_name_H-M   'P 1'
#
loop_
_entity.id
_entity.type
_entity.pdbx_description
1 polymer ?
#
loop_
_entity_poly.entity_id
_entity_poly.type
_entity_poly.pdbx_seq_one_letter_code
_entity_poly.pdbx_strand_id
1 'polypeptide(L)'
;MVDLANPVGAEAAFERPAVIVSNNAANESASVARHGVVTVVPVTGNVRRVYPFQVRLAARSCGLSRESKAQAEQIRAVAIERLRNRVGRAPQRTMAEIDAAMRLHLVL
;
A
#
# COMPACT_ATOMS: atom_id res chain seq x y z
N MET A 1 -0.89 8.77 -0.46
CA MET A 1 -1.50 8.83 0.89
C MET A 1 -2.94 8.38 0.83
N VAL A 2 -3.36 7.64 1.78
CA VAL A 2 -4.72 7.12 1.88
C VAL A 2 -5.26 7.38 3.27
N ASP A 3 -6.52 7.82 3.36
CA ASP A 3 -7.23 7.96 4.63
C ASP A 3 -7.90 6.62 4.96
N LEU A 4 -7.42 5.93 5.98
CA LEU A 4 -7.91 4.63 6.40
C LEU A 4 -8.93 4.74 7.54
N ALA A 5 -9.29 5.96 7.92
CA ALA A 5 -10.24 6.25 9.01
C ALA A 5 -9.78 5.63 10.36
N ASN A 6 -10.71 5.45 11.28
CA ASN A 6 -10.40 4.94 12.61
C ASN A 6 -10.16 3.42 12.57
N PRO A 7 -9.08 2.93 13.21
CA PRO A 7 -8.77 1.51 13.20
C PRO A 7 -9.55 0.73 14.26
N VAL A 8 -9.61 -0.57 14.05
CA VAL A 8 -10.03 -1.52 15.09
C VAL A 8 -8.85 -2.46 15.34
N GLY A 9 -8.40 -2.53 16.58
CA GLY A 9 -7.27 -3.38 16.96
C GLY A 9 -6.00 -3.03 16.22
N ALA A 10 -5.42 -4.01 15.51
CA ALA A 10 -4.16 -3.88 14.79
C ALA A 10 -4.32 -3.34 13.37
N GLU A 11 -5.50 -2.89 12.97
CA GLU A 11 -5.71 -2.34 11.63
C GLU A 11 -4.90 -1.07 11.42
N ALA A 12 -4.45 -0.87 10.17
CA ALA A 12 -3.79 0.36 9.77
C ALA A 12 -4.76 1.54 9.89
N ALA A 13 -4.25 2.68 10.35
CA ALA A 13 -5.07 3.79 10.82
C ALA A 13 -4.74 5.11 10.12
N PHE A 14 -5.73 6.00 10.10
CA PHE A 14 -5.60 7.40 9.71
C PHE A 14 -5.01 7.57 8.31
N GLU A 15 -4.53 8.77 8.01
CA GLU A 15 -3.86 9.05 6.74
C GLU A 15 -2.42 8.55 6.79
N ARG A 16 -2.03 7.72 5.81
CA ARG A 16 -0.68 7.15 5.71
C ARG A 16 -0.36 6.78 4.27
N PRO A 17 0.92 6.57 3.96
CA PRO A 17 1.29 6.06 2.66
C PRO A 17 0.71 4.67 2.44
N ALA A 18 0.41 4.35 1.19
CA ALA A 18 0.01 3.02 0.78
C ALA A 18 0.45 2.79 -0.65
N VAL A 19 0.70 1.53 -0.99
CA VAL A 19 1.08 1.15 -2.35
C VAL A 19 -0.17 0.64 -3.06
N ILE A 20 -0.48 1.20 -4.23
CA ILE A 20 -1.57 0.71 -5.07
C ILE A 20 -1.08 -0.57 -5.75
N VAL A 21 -1.79 -1.68 -5.51
CA VAL A 21 -1.41 -2.99 -6.02
C VAL A 21 -2.42 -3.57 -7.01
N SER A 22 -3.60 -2.96 -7.15
CA SER A 22 -4.56 -3.34 -8.19
C SER A 22 -3.99 -3.01 -9.57
N ASN A 23 -4.41 -3.77 -10.60
CA ASN A 23 -3.87 -3.62 -11.93
C ASN A 23 -4.25 -2.27 -12.55
N ASN A 24 -3.47 -1.84 -13.56
CA ASN A 24 -3.63 -0.53 -14.18
C ASN A 24 -5.01 -0.34 -14.82
N ALA A 25 -5.59 -1.38 -15.41
CA ALA A 25 -6.91 -1.28 -16.03
C ALA A 25 -7.99 -0.98 -14.99
N ALA A 26 -7.96 -1.68 -13.85
CA ALA A 26 -8.90 -1.44 -12.76
C ALA A 26 -8.72 -0.04 -12.16
N ASN A 27 -7.48 0.40 -11.98
CA ASN A 27 -7.16 1.71 -11.43
C ASN A 27 -7.64 2.83 -12.37
N GLU A 28 -7.43 2.65 -13.67
CA GLU A 28 -7.86 3.61 -14.69
C GLU A 28 -9.37 3.73 -14.73
N SER A 29 -10.09 2.62 -14.70
CA SER A 29 -11.55 2.61 -14.68
C SER A 29 -12.09 3.36 -13.46
N ALA A 30 -11.55 3.11 -12.29
CA ALA A 30 -11.95 3.78 -11.06
C ALA A 30 -11.64 5.28 -11.12
N SER A 31 -10.48 5.65 -11.68
CA SER A 31 -10.06 7.06 -11.80
C SER A 31 -10.96 7.83 -12.77
N VAL A 32 -11.25 7.26 -13.93
CA VAL A 32 -12.11 7.89 -14.94
C VAL A 32 -13.53 8.09 -14.42
N ALA A 33 -14.09 7.08 -13.79
CA ALA A 33 -15.44 7.14 -13.24
C ALA A 33 -15.51 8.00 -11.95
N ARG A 34 -14.36 8.29 -11.32
CA ARG A 34 -14.28 8.91 -9.99
C ARG A 34 -15.11 8.16 -8.97
N HIS A 35 -15.24 6.86 -9.17
CA HIS A 35 -16.06 5.99 -8.39
C HIS A 35 -15.48 4.58 -8.43
N GLY A 36 -15.74 3.80 -7.38
CA GLY A 36 -15.21 2.45 -7.28
C GLY A 36 -14.07 2.36 -6.27
N VAL A 37 -13.32 1.27 -6.36
CA VAL A 37 -12.28 0.94 -5.40
C VAL A 37 -10.97 0.62 -6.09
N VAL A 38 -9.89 0.81 -5.35
CA VAL A 38 -8.56 0.31 -5.69
C VAL A 38 -8.07 -0.54 -4.53
N THR A 39 -7.14 -1.46 -4.81
CA THR A 39 -6.56 -2.29 -3.77
C THR A 39 -5.22 -1.71 -3.37
N VAL A 40 -4.99 -1.58 -2.07
CA VAL A 40 -3.78 -0.99 -1.52
C VAL A 40 -3.14 -1.87 -0.46
N VAL A 41 -1.83 -1.72 -0.32
CA VAL A 41 -1.06 -2.27 0.80
C VAL A 41 -0.57 -1.09 1.63
N PRO A 42 -1.05 -0.93 2.87
CA PRO A 42 -0.64 0.16 3.73
C PRO A 42 0.85 0.10 4.10
N VAL A 43 1.42 1.27 4.36
CA VAL A 43 2.83 1.44 4.69
C VAL A 43 2.95 2.04 6.08
N THR A 44 3.88 1.55 6.86
CA THR A 44 4.20 2.08 8.20
C THR A 44 5.68 2.45 8.29
N GLY A 45 5.97 3.49 9.06
CA GLY A 45 7.36 3.86 9.38
C GLY A 45 7.98 3.03 10.50
N ASN A 46 7.24 2.12 11.11
CA ASN A 46 7.78 1.23 12.12
C ASN A 46 8.47 0.04 11.45
N VAL A 47 9.79 0.13 11.29
CA VAL A 47 10.61 -0.92 10.66
C VAL A 47 11.39 -1.77 11.68
N ARG A 48 10.99 -1.71 12.93
CA ARG A 48 11.64 -2.44 14.02
C ARG A 48 11.74 -3.93 13.74
N ARG A 49 10.71 -4.49 13.11
CA ARG A 49 10.66 -5.87 12.67
C ARG A 49 9.97 -5.93 11.30
N VAL A 50 10.56 -6.68 10.38
CA VAL A 50 9.99 -6.88 9.05
C VAL A 50 9.75 -8.37 8.87
N TYR A 51 8.49 -8.78 8.84
CA TYR A 51 8.09 -10.18 8.67
C TYR A 51 8.18 -10.59 7.19
N PRO A 52 8.20 -11.91 6.88
CA PRO A 52 8.26 -12.37 5.48
C PRO A 52 7.11 -11.88 4.58
N PHE A 53 5.95 -11.59 5.15
CA PHE A 53 4.81 -11.02 4.43
C PHE A 53 4.84 -9.49 4.41
N GLN A 54 5.98 -8.89 4.72
CA GLN A 54 6.19 -7.44 4.68
C GLN A 54 7.40 -7.13 3.82
N VAL A 55 7.46 -5.92 3.28
CA VAL A 55 8.55 -5.50 2.41
C VAL A 55 9.11 -4.17 2.89
N ARG A 56 10.42 -4.14 3.13
CA ARG A 56 11.10 -2.89 3.48
C ARG A 56 11.15 -1.96 2.29
N LEU A 57 10.81 -0.70 2.50
CA LEU A 57 10.79 0.35 1.49
C LEU A 57 11.84 1.40 1.83
N ALA A 58 12.82 1.57 0.94
CA ALA A 58 13.81 2.62 1.08
C ALA A 58 13.15 3.98 0.82
N ALA A 59 13.32 4.92 1.75
CA ALA A 59 12.71 6.25 1.63
C ALA A 59 13.06 6.91 0.30
N ARG A 60 14.34 6.91 -0.05
CA ARG A 60 14.87 7.57 -1.24
C ARG A 60 14.25 7.04 -2.54
N SER A 61 14.16 5.73 -2.70
CA SER A 61 13.69 5.12 -3.94
C SER A 61 12.18 5.15 -4.09
N CYS A 62 11.45 5.26 -3.00
CA CYS A 62 9.98 5.23 -3.00
C CYS A 62 9.32 6.60 -2.77
N GLY A 63 10.12 7.65 -2.56
CA GLY A 63 9.60 8.99 -2.33
C GLY A 63 8.98 9.19 -0.95
N LEU A 64 9.39 8.37 0.02
CA LEU A 64 8.90 8.45 1.39
C LEU A 64 9.82 9.35 2.24
N SER A 65 9.26 9.90 3.32
CA SER A 65 10.02 10.76 4.22
C SER A 65 11.03 10.00 5.09
N ARG A 66 10.81 8.68 5.28
CA ARG A 66 11.70 7.83 6.07
C ARG A 66 11.60 6.38 5.63
N GLU A 67 12.56 5.56 6.05
CA GLU A 67 12.49 4.11 5.84
C GLU A 67 11.18 3.57 6.40
N SER A 68 10.55 2.70 5.64
CA SER A 68 9.21 2.21 5.93
C SER A 68 9.11 0.74 5.53
N LYS A 69 7.94 0.14 5.79
CA LYS A 69 7.64 -1.20 5.30
C LYS A 69 6.21 -1.26 4.77
N ALA A 70 6.01 -2.02 3.71
CA ALA A 70 4.70 -2.35 3.18
C ALA A 70 4.15 -3.55 3.93
N GLN A 71 2.91 -3.46 4.38
CA GLN A 71 2.25 -4.47 5.21
C GLN A 71 1.25 -5.25 4.37
N ALA A 72 1.69 -6.33 3.71
CA ALA A 72 0.79 -7.13 2.88
C ALA A 72 -0.35 -7.76 3.69
N GLU A 73 -0.15 -8.00 4.97
CA GLU A 73 -1.20 -8.50 5.85
C GLU A 73 -2.32 -7.49 6.09
N GLN A 74 -2.11 -6.22 5.74
CA GLN A 74 -3.10 -5.15 5.84
C GLN A 74 -3.73 -4.83 4.48
N ILE A 75 -3.51 -5.66 3.47
CA ILE A 75 -4.08 -5.45 2.12
C ILE A 75 -5.59 -5.25 2.21
N ARG A 76 -6.08 -4.23 1.51
CA ARG A 76 -7.51 -3.90 1.53
C ARG A 76 -7.93 -3.12 0.30
N ALA A 77 -9.22 -3.19 0.01
CA ALA A 77 -9.84 -2.31 -0.96
C ALA A 77 -10.22 -1.00 -0.28
N VAL A 78 -9.98 0.11 -0.96
CA VAL A 78 -10.39 1.42 -0.50
C VAL A 78 -11.14 2.15 -1.60
N ALA A 79 -12.13 2.96 -1.23
CA ALA A 79 -12.81 3.82 -2.18
C ALA A 79 -11.80 4.83 -2.76
N ILE A 80 -11.89 5.08 -4.05
CA ILE A 80 -10.96 5.98 -4.72
C ILE A 80 -10.97 7.38 -4.10
N GLU A 81 -12.09 7.80 -3.55
CA GLU A 81 -12.23 9.09 -2.87
C GLU A 81 -11.33 9.22 -1.62
N ARG A 82 -10.84 8.09 -1.09
CA ARG A 82 -9.94 8.10 0.06
C ARG A 82 -8.48 8.34 -0.32
N LEU A 83 -8.16 8.34 -1.61
CA LEU A 83 -6.82 8.63 -2.08
C LEU A 83 -6.53 10.13 -1.93
N ARG A 84 -5.33 10.42 -1.42
CA ARG A 84 -4.82 11.78 -1.28
C ARG A 84 -3.66 11.98 -2.25
N ASN A 85 -2.75 12.89 -1.96
CA ASN A 85 -1.62 13.21 -2.83
C ASN A 85 -0.73 11.99 -3.11
N ARG A 86 -0.18 11.97 -4.32
CA ARG A 86 0.85 11.00 -4.70
C ARG A 86 2.17 11.38 -4.04
N VAL A 87 2.83 10.41 -3.38
CA VAL A 87 4.12 10.66 -2.71
C VAL A 87 5.31 10.16 -3.52
N GLY A 88 5.10 9.26 -4.46
CA GLY A 88 6.17 8.72 -5.26
C GLY A 88 5.75 7.48 -6.03
N ARG A 89 6.73 6.70 -6.47
CA ARG A 89 6.52 5.47 -7.21
C ARG A 89 7.44 4.39 -6.65
N ALA A 90 6.89 3.21 -6.40
CA ALA A 90 7.70 2.05 -6.00
C ALA A 90 8.44 1.51 -7.23
N PRO A 91 9.76 1.28 -7.13
CA PRO A 91 10.52 0.66 -8.22
C PRO A 91 9.96 -0.72 -8.56
N GLN A 92 10.18 -1.15 -9.80
CA GLN A 92 9.71 -2.45 -10.29
C GLN A 92 10.18 -3.61 -9.40
N ARG A 93 11.42 -3.58 -8.94
CA ARG A 93 11.96 -4.58 -8.03
C ARG A 93 11.18 -4.62 -6.71
N THR A 94 10.86 -3.46 -6.16
CA THR A 94 10.06 -3.35 -4.94
C THR A 94 8.66 -3.89 -5.16
N MET A 95 8.05 -3.59 -6.29
CA MET A 95 6.73 -4.14 -6.64
C MET A 95 6.76 -5.66 -6.73
N ALA A 96 7.82 -6.25 -7.28
CA ALA A 96 7.99 -7.70 -7.34
C ALA A 96 8.07 -8.32 -5.94
N GLU A 97 8.76 -7.65 -5.01
CA GLU A 97 8.83 -8.08 -3.62
C GLU A 97 7.48 -8.00 -2.92
N ILE A 98 6.71 -6.95 -3.20
CA ILE A 98 5.35 -6.79 -2.67
C ILE A 98 4.44 -7.88 -3.22
N ASP A 99 4.54 -8.19 -4.51
CA ASP A 99 3.79 -9.28 -5.12
C ASP A 99 4.08 -10.63 -4.42
N ALA A 100 5.33 -10.91 -4.15
CA ALA A 100 5.74 -12.12 -3.44
C ALA A 100 5.19 -12.15 -2.01
N ALA A 101 5.22 -11.03 -1.31
CA ALA A 101 4.68 -10.91 0.05
C ALA A 101 3.16 -11.14 0.06
N MET A 102 2.45 -10.60 -0.92
CA MET A 102 1.01 -10.81 -1.06
C MET A 102 0.68 -12.28 -1.32
N ARG A 103 1.44 -12.93 -2.21
CA ARG A 103 1.25 -14.37 -2.48
C ARG A 103 1.46 -15.20 -1.22
N LEU A 104 2.48 -14.87 -0.45
CA LEU A 104 2.77 -15.55 0.81
C LEU A 104 1.61 -15.39 1.79
N HIS A 105 1.15 -14.17 1.99
CA HIS A 105 0.07 -13.87 2.94
C HIS A 105 -1.26 -14.50 2.52
N LEU A 106 -1.59 -14.44 1.23
CA LEU A 106 -2.86 -14.95 0.70
C LEU A 106 -2.80 -16.42 0.30
N VAL A 107 -1.65 -17.05 0.38
CA VAL A 107 -1.42 -18.45 -0.01
C VAL A 107 -1.76 -18.71 -1.49
N LEU A 108 -1.25 -17.83 -2.34
CA LEU A 108 -1.47 -17.94 -3.79
C LEU A 108 -0.30 -18.60 -4.51
#